data_115b16de8bc549d556de1b040d4e98d8
#
_entry.id   115b16de8bc549d556de1b040d4e98d8
#
_cell.length_a   1.000
_cell.length_b   1.000
_cell.length_c   1.000
_cell.angle_alpha   90.00
_cell.angle_beta   90.00
_cell.angle_gamma   90.00
#
_symmetry.space_group_name_H-M   'P 1'
#
loop_
_entity.id
_entity.type
_entity.pdbx_description
1 polymer ?
#
loop_
_entity_poly.entity_id
_entity_poly.type
_entity_poly.pdbx_seq_one_letter_code
_entity_poly.pdbx_strand_id
1 'polypeptide(L)'
;MKYFQVLDIDFDSVRNNHYDVSLFASGYESRCIHVPGLIAPNVIANPFVFGFTEEAHSGKREQNNEFYIEKWRLEPIPLSGDDERPIYAHLQEKTQSLTRPVRILIDYSSMSRLWYAAVLNWARFATDKEVIMDFIYSMGRYEEEEENSMVIREMVSIPGCEGRAYRLRESVAVFGLGFNGLAALCVLDRLEADTVYAFLASPGSSEEYVAKTRRINKDLINNPKTKAVLPLPLASIETCYRNLAETIALHRPD
;
A
#
# COMPACT_ATOMS: atom_id res chain seq x y z
N MET A 1 -8.87 -0.18 22.39
CA MET A 1 -7.99 0.30 21.30
C MET A 1 -7.13 -0.88 20.88
N LYS A 2 -7.16 -1.27 19.60
CA LYS A 2 -6.27 -2.33 19.11
C LYS A 2 -4.85 -1.76 18.99
N TYR A 3 -3.87 -2.47 19.49
CA TYR A 3 -2.47 -2.09 19.33
C TYR A 3 -1.94 -2.73 18.06
N PHE A 4 -1.16 -1.96 17.29
CA PHE A 4 -0.44 -2.44 16.14
C PHE A 4 1.05 -2.53 16.49
N GLN A 5 1.64 -3.67 16.19
CA GLN A 5 3.07 -3.85 16.18
C GLN A 5 3.50 -4.04 14.72
N VAL A 6 4.53 -3.35 14.31
CA VAL A 6 5.11 -3.45 12.96
C VAL A 6 6.51 -3.97 13.11
N LEU A 7 6.83 -5.05 12.39
CA LEU A 7 8.12 -5.72 12.41
C LEU A 7 8.56 -6.02 10.99
N ASP A 8 9.85 -5.94 10.74
CA ASP A 8 10.43 -6.48 9.52
C ASP A 8 10.53 -8.00 9.64
N ILE A 9 10.20 -8.70 8.57
CA ILE A 9 10.23 -10.16 8.47
C ILE A 9 10.97 -10.57 7.21
N ASP A 10 11.80 -11.60 7.31
CA ASP A 10 12.49 -12.14 6.14
C ASP A 10 11.56 -12.99 5.26
N PHE A 11 11.90 -13.09 3.96
CA PHE A 11 11.06 -13.78 3.00
C PHE A 11 11.02 -15.30 3.23
N ASP A 12 12.06 -15.89 3.80
CA ASP A 12 12.08 -17.33 4.11
C ASP A 12 11.05 -17.65 5.20
N SER A 13 10.93 -16.80 6.19
CA SER A 13 9.87 -16.90 7.19
C SER A 13 8.49 -16.79 6.56
N VAL A 14 8.28 -15.84 5.65
CA VAL A 14 6.99 -15.68 4.97
C VAL A 14 6.61 -16.92 4.17
N ARG A 15 7.50 -17.44 3.33
CA ARG A 15 7.18 -18.60 2.46
C ARG A 15 6.96 -19.91 3.22
N ASN A 16 7.45 -20.01 4.45
CA ASN A 16 7.30 -21.19 5.31
C ASN A 16 6.14 -21.10 6.29
N ASN A 17 5.52 -19.93 6.43
CA ASN A 17 4.33 -19.75 7.26
C ASN A 17 3.09 -20.36 6.60
N HIS A 18 2.11 -20.71 7.42
CA HIS A 18 0.77 -21.08 6.95
C HIS A 18 -0.18 -19.89 7.10
N TYR A 19 -0.98 -19.66 6.07
CA TYR A 19 -1.93 -18.55 6.00
C TYR A 19 -3.36 -19.04 5.87
N ASP A 20 -4.25 -18.38 6.60
CA ASP A 20 -5.69 -18.62 6.50
C ASP A 20 -6.25 -18.03 5.22
N VAL A 21 -5.73 -16.87 4.83
CA VAL A 21 -6.13 -16.13 3.63
C VAL A 21 -4.88 -15.54 2.98
N SER A 22 -4.86 -15.48 1.66
CA SER A 22 -3.96 -14.60 0.94
C SER A 22 -4.70 -13.74 -0.07
N LEU A 23 -4.16 -12.56 -0.29
CA LEU A 23 -4.67 -11.58 -1.24
C LEU A 23 -3.59 -11.24 -2.25
N PHE A 24 -3.85 -11.53 -3.50
CA PHE A 24 -3.02 -11.22 -4.66
C PHE A 24 -3.77 -10.33 -5.63
N ALA A 25 -3.05 -9.62 -6.48
CA ALA A 25 -3.64 -8.85 -7.56
C ALA A 25 -3.07 -9.33 -8.91
N SER A 26 -3.94 -9.58 -9.89
CA SER A 26 -3.54 -9.78 -11.28
C SER A 26 -3.71 -8.44 -12.01
N GLY A 27 -2.59 -7.83 -12.34
CA GLY A 27 -2.52 -6.56 -13.07
C GLY A 27 -1.75 -6.68 -14.38
N TYR A 28 -1.39 -5.56 -14.97
CA TYR A 28 -0.62 -5.47 -16.22
C TYR A 28 0.89 -5.59 -16.02
N GLU A 29 1.38 -5.50 -14.78
CA GLU A 29 2.80 -5.58 -14.46
C GLU A 29 3.25 -7.02 -14.16
N SER A 30 4.42 -7.44 -14.64
CA SER A 30 4.96 -8.77 -14.40
C SER A 30 5.29 -9.06 -12.93
N ARG A 31 5.44 -8.03 -12.09
CA ARG A 31 5.74 -8.21 -10.67
C ARG A 31 4.59 -8.82 -9.86
N CYS A 32 3.35 -8.76 -10.35
CA CYS A 32 2.18 -9.32 -9.66
C CYS A 32 2.21 -10.85 -9.53
N ILE A 33 3.02 -11.54 -10.33
CA ILE A 33 3.21 -12.99 -10.26
C ILE A 33 4.53 -13.41 -9.60
N HIS A 34 5.37 -12.44 -9.19
CA HIS A 34 6.70 -12.74 -8.64
C HIS A 34 6.59 -13.48 -7.30
N VAL A 35 5.98 -12.87 -6.31
CA VAL A 35 5.78 -13.50 -4.98
C VAL A 35 4.91 -14.74 -5.07
N PRO A 36 3.74 -14.73 -5.75
CA PRO A 36 2.95 -15.94 -5.94
C PRO A 36 3.71 -17.06 -6.66
N GLY A 37 4.71 -16.69 -7.47
CA GLY A 37 5.63 -17.65 -8.12
C GLY A 37 6.55 -18.40 -7.14
N LEU A 38 6.91 -17.77 -6.03
CA LEU A 38 7.84 -18.28 -5.02
C LEU A 38 7.19 -19.00 -3.85
N ILE A 39 5.87 -18.82 -3.66
CA ILE A 39 5.11 -19.42 -2.56
C ILE A 39 4.43 -20.71 -3.05
N ALA A 40 4.44 -21.73 -2.22
CA ALA A 40 3.75 -22.98 -2.50
C ALA A 40 2.24 -22.84 -2.19
N PRO A 41 1.33 -23.25 -3.11
CA PRO A 41 -0.13 -23.09 -2.88
C PRO A 41 -0.64 -23.79 -1.62
N ASN A 42 -0.04 -24.88 -1.19
CA ASN A 42 -0.47 -25.68 -0.03
C ASN A 42 -0.24 -24.99 1.34
N VAL A 43 0.50 -23.89 1.40
CA VAL A 43 0.67 -23.13 2.66
C VAL A 43 -0.45 -22.11 2.88
N ILE A 44 -1.38 -21.96 1.94
CA ILE A 44 -2.49 -21.00 1.99
C ILE A 44 -3.81 -21.74 1.91
N ALA A 45 -4.66 -21.57 2.92
CA ALA A 45 -5.96 -22.23 2.97
C ALA A 45 -6.98 -21.60 2.00
N ASN A 46 -7.03 -20.28 1.92
CA ASN A 46 -7.96 -19.55 1.06
C ASN A 46 -7.24 -18.45 0.28
N PRO A 47 -6.62 -18.77 -0.87
CA PRO A 47 -6.00 -17.77 -1.72
C PRO A 47 -7.07 -17.02 -2.55
N PHE A 48 -6.91 -15.71 -2.68
CA PHE A 48 -7.71 -14.83 -3.53
C PHE A 48 -6.83 -14.06 -4.49
N VAL A 49 -7.32 -13.91 -5.71
CA VAL A 49 -6.69 -13.11 -6.75
C VAL A 49 -7.71 -12.12 -7.28
N PHE A 50 -7.46 -10.83 -7.13
CA PHE A 50 -8.28 -9.79 -7.71
C PHE A 50 -7.70 -9.33 -9.05
N GLY A 51 -8.55 -9.21 -10.07
CA GLY A 51 -8.19 -8.66 -11.37
C GLY A 51 -8.87 -7.31 -11.59
N PHE A 52 -8.11 -6.29 -11.97
CA PHE A 52 -8.72 -4.99 -12.27
C PHE A 52 -9.74 -5.09 -13.39
N THR A 53 -10.88 -4.42 -13.26
CA THR A 53 -11.87 -4.32 -14.34
C THR A 53 -11.44 -3.34 -15.41
N GLU A 54 -10.66 -2.33 -15.04
CA GLU A 54 -10.09 -1.33 -15.93
C GLU A 54 -8.90 -1.92 -16.69
N GLU A 55 -8.65 -1.40 -17.90
CA GLU A 55 -7.49 -1.75 -18.72
C GLU A 55 -7.29 -3.27 -18.94
N ALA A 56 -8.41 -3.98 -19.14
CA ALA A 56 -8.43 -5.45 -19.21
C ALA A 56 -7.49 -6.07 -20.25
N HIS A 57 -7.10 -5.31 -21.27
CA HIS A 57 -6.26 -5.77 -22.39
C HIS A 57 -4.88 -5.12 -22.43
N SER A 58 -4.43 -4.49 -21.34
CA SER A 58 -3.13 -3.83 -21.30
C SER A 58 -2.01 -4.72 -20.76
N GLY A 59 -0.84 -4.55 -21.33
CA GLY A 59 0.40 -5.15 -20.87
C GLY A 59 0.39 -6.69 -20.85
N LYS A 60 0.85 -7.25 -19.74
CA LYS A 60 1.00 -8.70 -19.55
C LYS A 60 -0.19 -9.34 -18.82
N ARG A 61 -1.33 -8.68 -18.80
CA ARG A 61 -2.46 -9.10 -17.97
C ARG A 61 -2.96 -10.51 -18.31
N GLU A 62 -3.10 -10.85 -19.58
CA GLU A 62 -3.53 -12.18 -20.00
C GLU A 62 -2.56 -13.26 -19.49
N GLN A 63 -1.25 -13.05 -19.68
CA GLN A 63 -0.21 -13.95 -19.18
C GLN A 63 -0.24 -14.08 -17.65
N ASN A 64 -0.49 -12.99 -16.95
CA ASN A 64 -0.59 -13.00 -15.50
C ASN A 64 -1.84 -13.75 -15.02
N ASN A 65 -2.97 -13.61 -15.72
CA ASN A 65 -4.18 -14.37 -15.43
C ASN A 65 -3.96 -15.88 -15.67
N GLU A 66 -3.34 -16.26 -16.80
CA GLU A 66 -2.96 -17.64 -17.11
C GLU A 66 -2.09 -18.25 -16.00
N PHE A 67 -1.10 -17.51 -15.50
CA PHE A 67 -0.26 -17.96 -14.38
C PHE A 67 -1.10 -18.35 -13.15
N TYR A 68 -2.08 -17.52 -12.77
CA TYR A 68 -2.93 -17.83 -11.61
C TYR A 68 -3.85 -19.03 -11.86
N ILE A 69 -4.38 -19.16 -13.07
CA ILE A 69 -5.20 -20.33 -13.45
C ILE A 69 -4.35 -21.62 -13.43
N GLU A 70 -3.14 -21.59 -13.97
CA GLU A 70 -2.29 -22.77 -14.07
C GLU A 70 -1.70 -23.19 -12.72
N LYS A 71 -1.08 -22.25 -12.01
CA LYS A 71 -0.38 -22.55 -10.76
C LYS A 71 -1.31 -22.67 -9.56
N TRP A 72 -2.27 -21.74 -9.46
CA TRP A 72 -3.14 -21.62 -8.27
C TRP A 72 -4.52 -22.23 -8.46
N ARG A 73 -4.89 -22.58 -9.69
CA ARG A 73 -6.25 -23.03 -10.05
C ARG A 73 -7.33 -22.01 -9.70
N LEU A 74 -6.99 -20.73 -9.84
CA LEU A 74 -7.84 -19.59 -9.52
C LEU A 74 -8.01 -18.69 -10.73
N GLU A 75 -9.25 -18.35 -11.03
CA GLU A 75 -9.57 -17.26 -11.93
C GLU A 75 -9.54 -15.94 -11.14
N PRO A 76 -8.86 -14.88 -11.64
CA PRO A 76 -8.90 -13.58 -11.00
C PRO A 76 -10.33 -13.04 -10.91
N ILE A 77 -10.74 -12.66 -9.72
CA ILE A 77 -12.07 -12.08 -9.45
C ILE A 77 -12.06 -10.63 -9.96
N PRO A 78 -12.93 -10.27 -10.91
CA PRO A 78 -13.01 -8.90 -11.41
C PRO A 78 -13.35 -7.93 -10.29
N LEU A 79 -12.52 -6.90 -10.09
CA LEU A 79 -12.71 -5.90 -9.05
C LEU A 79 -12.23 -4.53 -9.56
N SER A 80 -13.05 -3.50 -9.39
CA SER A 80 -12.63 -2.14 -9.70
C SER A 80 -11.57 -1.65 -8.71
N GLY A 81 -10.59 -0.90 -9.20
CA GLY A 81 -9.52 -0.33 -8.37
C GLY A 81 -10.01 0.60 -7.27
N ASP A 82 -11.26 1.07 -7.37
CA ASP A 82 -11.95 1.96 -6.43
C ASP A 82 -13.05 1.27 -5.60
N ASP A 83 -13.22 -0.06 -5.71
CA ASP A 83 -14.18 -0.83 -4.90
C ASP A 83 -13.46 -1.78 -3.93
N GLU A 84 -13.58 -1.51 -2.65
CA GLU A 84 -12.98 -2.33 -1.57
C GLU A 84 -13.97 -3.30 -0.91
N ARG A 85 -15.27 -3.15 -1.16
CA ARG A 85 -16.33 -3.91 -0.47
C ARG A 85 -16.20 -5.43 -0.60
N PRO A 86 -15.88 -6.01 -1.76
CA PRO A 86 -15.68 -7.44 -1.89
C PRO A 86 -14.56 -7.99 -1.02
N ILE A 87 -13.52 -7.19 -0.73
CA ILE A 87 -12.41 -7.60 0.14
C ILE A 87 -12.91 -7.83 1.57
N TYR A 88 -13.73 -6.93 2.11
CA TYR A 88 -14.35 -7.11 3.42
C TYR A 88 -15.20 -8.39 3.46
N ALA A 89 -16.02 -8.62 2.44
CA ALA A 89 -16.88 -9.79 2.37
C ALA A 89 -16.08 -11.11 2.36
N HIS A 90 -15.03 -11.19 1.55
CA HIS A 90 -14.16 -12.36 1.49
C HIS A 90 -13.43 -12.62 2.81
N LEU A 91 -12.83 -11.58 3.40
CA LEU A 91 -12.16 -11.72 4.69
C LEU A 91 -13.13 -12.19 5.78
N GLN A 92 -14.32 -11.60 5.85
CA GLN A 92 -15.32 -11.99 6.83
C GLN A 92 -15.77 -13.44 6.64
N GLU A 93 -16.13 -13.83 5.41
CA GLU A 93 -16.57 -15.19 5.08
C GLU A 93 -15.53 -16.25 5.48
N LYS A 94 -14.26 -16.03 5.14
CA LYS A 94 -13.22 -17.05 5.33
C LYS A 94 -12.64 -17.08 6.74
N THR A 95 -12.88 -16.06 7.54
CA THR A 95 -12.30 -16.00 8.88
C THR A 95 -13.31 -16.11 10.01
N GLN A 96 -14.62 -15.95 9.75
CA GLN A 96 -15.66 -15.90 10.80
C GLN A 96 -15.68 -17.15 11.71
N SER A 97 -15.43 -18.32 11.16
CA SER A 97 -15.43 -19.59 11.92
C SER A 97 -14.14 -19.87 12.69
N LEU A 98 -13.07 -19.12 12.44
CA LEU A 98 -11.78 -19.31 13.12
C LEU A 98 -11.86 -18.83 14.57
N THR A 99 -11.41 -19.66 15.52
CA THR A 99 -11.38 -19.33 16.96
C THR A 99 -9.99 -18.94 17.45
N ARG A 100 -9.00 -18.92 16.59
CA ARG A 100 -7.61 -18.56 16.84
C ARG A 100 -7.24 -17.28 16.08
N PRO A 101 -6.04 -16.69 16.32
CA PRO A 101 -5.53 -15.59 15.51
C PRO A 101 -5.56 -15.91 14.03
N VAL A 102 -5.94 -14.92 13.22
CA VAL A 102 -6.03 -15.02 11.76
C VAL A 102 -4.71 -14.57 11.16
N ARG A 103 -4.13 -15.38 10.27
CA ARG A 103 -2.92 -15.00 9.53
C ARG A 103 -3.20 -14.76 8.06
N ILE A 104 -2.84 -13.58 7.57
CA ILE A 104 -3.14 -13.12 6.21
C ILE A 104 -1.83 -12.75 5.51
N LEU A 105 -1.67 -13.23 4.28
CA LEU A 105 -0.61 -12.82 3.38
C LEU A 105 -1.16 -11.80 2.38
N ILE A 106 -0.49 -10.67 2.23
CA ILE A 106 -0.88 -9.61 1.30
C ILE A 106 0.30 -9.27 0.38
N ASP A 107 0.22 -9.66 -0.89
CA ASP A 107 1.13 -9.14 -1.91
C ASP A 107 0.53 -7.88 -2.52
N TYR A 108 0.95 -6.73 -2.02
CA TYR A 108 0.43 -5.44 -2.47
C TYR A 108 1.20 -4.84 -3.65
N SER A 109 2.10 -5.61 -4.28
CA SER A 109 2.98 -5.17 -5.38
C SER A 109 2.22 -4.52 -6.54
N SER A 110 1.02 -5.02 -6.84
CA SER A 110 0.14 -4.53 -7.93
C SER A 110 -1.28 -4.20 -7.47
N MET A 111 -1.52 -4.09 -6.16
CA MET A 111 -2.83 -3.71 -5.62
C MET A 111 -3.07 -2.21 -5.70
N SER A 112 -4.34 -1.80 -5.85
CA SER A 112 -4.73 -0.42 -5.59
C SER A 112 -4.52 -0.09 -4.10
N ARG A 113 -4.31 1.19 -3.80
CA ARG A 113 -4.17 1.65 -2.40
C ARG A 113 -5.41 1.35 -1.58
N LEU A 114 -6.57 1.39 -2.22
CA LEU A 114 -7.86 1.12 -1.60
C LEU A 114 -7.97 -0.33 -1.16
N TRP A 115 -7.51 -1.26 -1.99
CA TRP A 115 -7.59 -2.70 -1.70
C TRP A 115 -6.77 -3.10 -0.48
N TYR A 116 -5.49 -2.72 -0.40
CA TYR A 116 -4.72 -3.09 0.79
C TYR A 116 -5.10 -2.28 2.05
N ALA A 117 -5.59 -1.04 1.87
CA ALA A 117 -6.16 -0.29 2.99
C ALA A 117 -7.43 -0.94 3.54
N ALA A 118 -8.25 -1.56 2.69
CA ALA A 118 -9.43 -2.32 3.12
C ALA A 118 -9.07 -3.47 4.07
N VAL A 119 -7.95 -4.16 3.82
CA VAL A 119 -7.46 -5.23 4.71
C VAL A 119 -7.10 -4.68 6.08
N LEU A 120 -6.39 -3.55 6.13
CA LEU A 120 -6.03 -2.87 7.38
C LEU A 120 -7.27 -2.39 8.13
N ASN A 121 -8.24 -1.80 7.43
CA ASN A 121 -9.49 -1.35 8.01
C ASN A 121 -10.34 -2.52 8.53
N TRP A 122 -10.41 -3.62 7.77
CA TRP A 122 -11.08 -4.82 8.23
C TRP A 122 -10.47 -5.34 9.54
N ALA A 123 -9.16 -5.47 9.61
CA ALA A 123 -8.47 -5.90 10.82
C ALA A 123 -8.71 -4.97 12.00
N ARG A 124 -8.85 -3.67 11.74
CA ARG A 124 -9.05 -2.65 12.78
C ARG A 124 -10.49 -2.58 13.28
N PHE A 125 -11.48 -2.65 12.39
CA PHE A 125 -12.85 -2.28 12.68
C PHE A 125 -13.88 -3.41 12.52
N ALA A 126 -13.62 -4.38 11.65
CA ALA A 126 -14.60 -5.39 11.26
C ALA A 126 -14.44 -6.74 11.96
N THR A 127 -13.36 -6.94 12.71
CA THR A 127 -13.15 -8.20 13.46
C THR A 127 -12.64 -7.93 14.86
N ASP A 128 -13.07 -8.77 15.83
CA ASP A 128 -12.54 -8.75 17.21
C ASP A 128 -11.33 -9.69 17.39
N LYS A 129 -10.98 -10.44 16.35
CA LYS A 129 -9.88 -11.40 16.39
C LYS A 129 -8.54 -10.68 16.37
N GLU A 130 -7.54 -11.33 16.92
CA GLU A 130 -6.15 -10.98 16.65
C GLU A 130 -5.83 -11.32 15.19
N VAL A 131 -5.19 -10.39 14.48
CA VAL A 131 -4.83 -10.55 13.06
C VAL A 131 -3.35 -10.32 12.88
N ILE A 132 -2.67 -11.28 12.27
CA ILE A 132 -1.28 -11.19 11.84
C ILE A 132 -1.30 -11.00 10.33
N MET A 133 -0.69 -9.92 9.84
CA MET A 133 -0.67 -9.58 8.42
C MET A 133 0.78 -9.49 7.94
N ASP A 134 1.14 -10.38 7.03
CA ASP A 134 2.44 -10.36 6.36
C ASP A 134 2.27 -9.64 5.00
N PHE A 135 2.78 -8.40 4.93
CA PHE A 135 2.76 -7.59 3.71
C PHE A 135 4.04 -7.81 2.90
N ILE A 136 3.90 -8.06 1.61
CA ILE A 136 5.03 -8.22 0.69
C ILE A 136 4.91 -7.25 -0.47
N TYR A 137 6.07 -6.72 -0.86
CA TYR A 137 6.19 -5.84 -2.02
C TYR A 137 7.37 -6.26 -2.91
N SER A 138 7.06 -6.57 -4.15
CA SER A 138 8.08 -6.77 -5.20
C SER A 138 8.41 -5.43 -5.84
N MET A 139 9.65 -4.98 -5.68
CA MET A 139 10.10 -3.75 -6.34
C MET A 139 10.08 -3.94 -7.85
N GLY A 140 9.42 -3.02 -8.56
CA GLY A 140 9.45 -2.96 -10.02
C GLY A 140 10.86 -2.62 -10.51
N ARG A 141 11.21 -3.12 -11.71
CA ARG A 141 12.36 -2.58 -12.44
C ARG A 141 11.95 -1.23 -13.01
N TYR A 142 12.86 -0.28 -12.95
CA TYR A 142 12.62 1.01 -13.59
C TYR A 142 12.65 0.83 -15.11
N GLU A 143 11.61 1.24 -15.73
CA GLU A 143 11.57 1.56 -17.16
C GLU A 143 11.45 3.08 -17.23
N GLU A 144 12.27 3.71 -18.07
CA GLU A 144 12.14 5.15 -18.34
C GLU A 144 10.79 5.37 -19.01
N GLU A 145 9.78 5.67 -18.21
CA GLU A 145 8.50 6.13 -18.74
C GLU A 145 8.69 7.54 -19.27
N GLU A 146 8.21 7.80 -20.47
CA GLU A 146 7.99 9.15 -20.97
C GLU A 146 7.18 9.91 -19.90
N GLU A 147 7.52 11.17 -19.66
CA GLU A 147 6.78 12.05 -18.75
C GLU A 147 5.33 12.18 -19.24
N ASN A 148 4.53 11.17 -19.00
CA ASN A 148 3.10 11.23 -19.25
C ASN A 148 2.51 12.28 -18.31
N SER A 149 1.87 13.27 -18.89
CA SER A 149 1.11 14.28 -18.17
C SER A 149 -0.01 13.60 -17.40
N MET A 150 0.27 13.22 -16.16
CA MET A 150 -0.71 12.57 -15.30
C MET A 150 -1.82 13.57 -14.99
N VAL A 151 -3.02 13.27 -15.45
CA VAL A 151 -4.22 14.06 -15.15
C VAL A 151 -4.78 13.60 -13.81
N ILE A 152 -4.80 14.51 -12.84
CA ILE A 152 -5.48 14.26 -11.57
C ILE A 152 -6.98 14.37 -11.83
N ARG A 153 -7.68 13.23 -11.78
CA ARG A 153 -9.14 13.19 -12.01
C ARG A 153 -9.90 13.45 -10.72
N GLU A 154 -9.44 12.89 -9.63
CA GLU A 154 -10.11 12.95 -8.34
C GLU A 154 -9.10 12.87 -7.18
N MET A 155 -9.44 13.52 -6.07
CA MET A 155 -8.73 13.41 -4.80
C MET A 155 -9.74 13.02 -3.72
N VAL A 156 -9.64 11.80 -3.24
CA VAL A 156 -10.53 11.25 -2.21
C VAL A 156 -9.71 10.71 -1.04
N SER A 157 -10.30 10.75 0.15
CA SER A 157 -9.73 10.07 1.31
C SER A 157 -9.94 8.57 1.17
N ILE A 158 -8.99 7.78 1.66
CA ILE A 158 -9.20 6.35 1.83
C ILE A 158 -10.32 6.16 2.87
N PRO A 159 -11.35 5.33 2.58
CA PRO A 159 -12.44 5.06 3.51
C PRO A 159 -11.93 4.64 4.90
N GLY A 160 -12.47 5.26 5.94
CA GLY A 160 -12.03 5.07 7.32
C GLY A 160 -10.79 5.89 7.73
N CYS A 161 -10.22 6.68 6.79
CA CYS A 161 -9.08 7.57 7.03
C CYS A 161 -9.43 9.07 6.83
N GLU A 162 -10.71 9.42 6.73
CA GLU A 162 -11.16 10.79 6.48
C GLU A 162 -10.80 11.75 7.61
N GLY A 163 -10.67 11.22 8.83
CA GLY A 163 -10.37 12.00 10.01
C GLY A 163 -11.49 12.96 10.41
N ARG A 164 -11.16 13.89 11.31
CA ARG A 164 -12.06 14.96 11.72
C ARG A 164 -11.32 16.30 11.59
N ALA A 165 -11.89 17.23 10.86
CA ALA A 165 -11.34 18.57 10.75
C ALA A 165 -11.67 19.39 12.02
N TYR A 166 -10.65 19.81 12.75
CA TYR A 166 -10.76 20.76 13.84
C TYR A 166 -10.16 22.10 13.38
N ARG A 167 -11.01 23.03 12.98
CA ARG A 167 -10.61 24.34 12.42
C ARG A 167 -9.79 25.25 13.37
N LEU A 168 -9.69 24.91 14.65
CA LEU A 168 -9.01 25.72 15.65
C LEU A 168 -7.59 25.24 15.99
N ARG A 169 -7.05 24.26 15.25
CA ARG A 169 -5.72 23.72 15.50
C ARG A 169 -4.88 23.80 14.25
N GLU A 170 -3.57 23.94 14.46
CA GLU A 170 -2.57 23.82 13.40
C GLU A 170 -2.72 22.46 12.70
N SER A 171 -2.81 22.52 11.39
CA SER A 171 -2.93 21.33 10.53
C SER A 171 -1.56 20.91 10.02
N VAL A 172 -1.26 19.61 10.15
CA VAL A 172 0.01 19.04 9.70
C VAL A 172 -0.25 18.04 8.58
N ALA A 173 0.40 18.25 7.44
CA ALA A 173 0.39 17.30 6.35
C ALA A 173 1.69 16.50 6.31
N VAL A 174 1.55 15.20 6.06
CA VAL A 174 2.69 14.29 5.89
C VAL A 174 2.64 13.69 4.49
N PHE A 175 3.69 13.91 3.71
CA PHE A 175 3.79 13.45 2.33
C PHE A 175 4.85 12.37 2.17
N GLY A 176 4.48 11.22 1.59
CA GLY A 176 5.43 10.27 1.00
C GLY A 176 5.75 10.73 -0.43
N LEU A 177 6.99 11.14 -0.67
CA LEU A 177 7.41 11.64 -1.98
C LEU A 177 7.60 10.50 -2.98
N GLY A 178 6.96 10.62 -4.13
CA GLY A 178 7.08 9.71 -5.28
C GLY A 178 7.41 10.48 -6.56
N PHE A 179 7.14 9.89 -7.72
CA PHE A 179 7.41 10.48 -9.03
C PHE A 179 6.30 11.39 -9.57
N ASN A 180 5.37 11.84 -8.72
CA ASN A 180 4.30 12.75 -9.11
C ASN A 180 4.30 14.00 -8.21
N GLY A 181 5.21 14.92 -8.47
CA GLY A 181 5.32 16.17 -7.72
C GLY A 181 4.12 17.09 -7.88
N LEU A 182 3.49 17.11 -9.07
CA LEU A 182 2.30 17.92 -9.32
C LEU A 182 1.12 17.46 -8.45
N ALA A 183 0.91 16.14 -8.33
CA ALA A 183 -0.14 15.61 -7.47
C ALA A 183 0.10 15.99 -6.00
N ALA A 184 1.34 15.94 -5.53
CA ALA A 184 1.69 16.34 -4.16
C ALA A 184 1.35 17.82 -3.90
N LEU A 185 1.67 18.71 -4.84
CA LEU A 185 1.32 20.13 -4.74
C LEU A 185 -0.20 20.38 -4.77
N CYS A 186 -0.93 19.70 -5.66
CA CYS A 186 -2.39 19.80 -5.70
C CYS A 186 -3.04 19.33 -4.40
N VAL A 187 -2.51 18.26 -3.80
CA VAL A 187 -2.99 17.78 -2.49
C VAL A 187 -2.66 18.78 -1.39
N LEU A 188 -1.45 19.37 -1.38
CA LEU A 188 -1.07 20.39 -0.42
C LEU A 188 -2.00 21.63 -0.50
N ASP A 189 -2.26 22.10 -1.70
CA ASP A 189 -3.18 23.21 -1.95
C ASP A 189 -4.60 22.90 -1.44
N ARG A 190 -5.08 21.69 -1.71
CA ARG A 190 -6.40 21.25 -1.26
C ARG A 190 -6.53 21.09 0.25
N LEU A 191 -5.47 20.63 0.92
CA LEU A 191 -5.45 20.42 2.37
C LEU A 191 -5.30 21.72 3.15
N GLU A 192 -4.74 22.77 2.54
CA GLU A 192 -4.43 24.06 3.20
C GLU A 192 -3.61 23.89 4.49
N ALA A 193 -2.75 22.85 4.54
CA ALA A 193 -1.98 22.54 5.74
C ALA A 193 -1.07 23.72 6.17
N ASP A 194 -0.92 23.90 7.47
CA ASP A 194 -0.05 24.93 8.06
C ASP A 194 1.41 24.48 8.07
N THR A 195 1.66 23.20 8.33
CA THR A 195 2.98 22.60 8.39
C THR A 195 3.04 21.31 7.56
N VAL A 196 4.16 21.12 6.87
CA VAL A 196 4.39 19.95 6.01
C VAL A 196 5.64 19.20 6.45
N TYR A 197 5.54 17.87 6.55
CA TYR A 197 6.68 16.96 6.60
C TYR A 197 6.68 16.10 5.35
N ALA A 198 7.81 16.04 4.67
CA ALA A 198 7.97 15.22 3.48
C ALA A 198 8.90 14.05 3.78
N PHE A 199 8.51 12.85 3.40
CA PHE A 199 9.30 11.64 3.54
C PHE A 199 9.81 11.20 2.18
N LEU A 200 11.13 11.04 2.07
CA LEU A 200 11.82 10.61 0.87
C LEU A 200 12.34 9.20 1.06
N ALA A 201 12.04 8.31 0.11
CA ALA A 201 12.66 6.97 0.08
C ALA A 201 14.18 7.09 -0.04
N SER A 202 14.90 6.94 1.08
CA SER A 202 16.35 7.04 1.14
C SER A 202 16.90 6.24 2.34
N PRO A 203 17.82 5.26 2.14
CA PRO A 203 18.22 4.79 0.81
C PRO A 203 17.04 4.23 0.02
N GLY A 204 16.99 4.58 -1.27
CA GLY A 204 16.04 4.03 -2.23
C GLY A 204 16.60 2.78 -2.91
N SER A 205 15.90 2.28 -3.94
CA SER A 205 16.39 1.19 -4.77
C SER A 205 17.62 1.55 -5.61
N SER A 206 17.82 2.85 -5.89
CA SER A 206 19.03 3.42 -6.47
C SER A 206 19.17 4.89 -6.08
N GLU A 207 20.40 5.43 -6.12
CA GLU A 207 20.66 6.85 -5.89
C GLU A 207 19.99 7.75 -6.95
N GLU A 208 19.91 7.26 -8.16
CA GLU A 208 19.26 7.95 -9.28
C GLU A 208 17.76 8.20 -9.00
N TYR A 209 17.08 7.24 -8.41
CA TYR A 209 15.67 7.40 -8.00
C TYR A 209 15.50 8.44 -6.90
N VAL A 210 16.39 8.44 -5.93
CA VAL A 210 16.39 9.45 -4.86
C VAL A 210 16.56 10.84 -5.47
N ALA A 211 17.52 10.99 -6.39
CA ALA A 211 17.78 12.26 -7.09
C ALA A 211 16.60 12.68 -7.97
N LYS A 212 16.01 11.75 -8.74
CA LYS A 212 14.80 12.00 -9.56
C LYS A 212 13.63 12.43 -8.70
N THR A 213 13.36 11.72 -7.60
CA THR A 213 12.28 12.07 -6.67
C THR A 213 12.46 13.46 -6.10
N ARG A 214 13.67 13.83 -5.67
CA ARG A 214 13.97 15.19 -5.18
C ARG A 214 13.72 16.25 -6.24
N ARG A 215 14.17 16.01 -7.48
CA ARG A 215 13.98 16.94 -8.59
C ARG A 215 12.52 17.18 -8.92
N ILE A 216 11.73 16.12 -9.00
CA ILE A 216 10.30 16.20 -9.34
C ILE A 216 9.51 16.92 -8.23
N ASN A 217 9.88 16.72 -6.98
CA ASN A 217 9.18 17.31 -5.84
C ASN A 217 9.83 18.60 -5.31
N LYS A 218 10.71 19.24 -6.09
CA LYS A 218 11.47 20.42 -5.65
C LYS A 218 10.58 21.54 -5.12
N ASP A 219 9.42 21.77 -5.73
CA ASP A 219 8.53 22.86 -5.36
C ASP A 219 7.82 22.60 -4.03
N LEU A 220 7.45 21.35 -3.73
CA LEU A 220 6.96 20.96 -2.41
C LEU A 220 8.07 20.99 -1.36
N ILE A 221 9.27 20.50 -1.69
CA ILE A 221 10.43 20.50 -0.79
C ILE A 221 10.84 21.92 -0.40
N ASN A 222 10.77 22.86 -1.33
CA ASN A 222 11.12 24.27 -1.11
C ASN A 222 9.93 25.14 -0.66
N ASN A 223 8.75 24.54 -0.47
CA ASN A 223 7.60 25.28 0.00
C ASN A 223 7.84 25.83 1.42
N PRO A 224 7.51 27.10 1.71
CA PRO A 224 7.70 27.69 3.03
C PRO A 224 7.05 26.94 4.19
N LYS A 225 6.00 26.16 3.92
CA LYS A 225 5.31 25.30 4.90
C LYS A 225 6.06 23.99 5.17
N THR A 226 7.01 23.60 4.32
CA THR A 226 7.77 22.36 4.48
C THR A 226 8.85 22.51 5.54
N LYS A 227 8.57 21.96 6.71
CA LYS A 227 9.44 22.04 7.89
C LYS A 227 10.65 21.12 7.78
N ALA A 228 10.45 19.91 7.23
CA ALA A 228 11.53 18.94 7.07
C ALA A 228 11.27 17.97 5.91
N VAL A 229 12.38 17.49 5.32
CA VAL A 229 12.40 16.36 4.40
C VAL A 229 13.20 15.24 5.06
N LEU A 230 12.51 14.17 5.45
CA LEU A 230 13.04 13.09 6.26
C LEU A 230 13.31 11.85 5.40
N PRO A 231 14.42 11.15 5.60
CA PRO A 231 14.68 9.90 4.89
C PRO A 231 13.85 8.76 5.47
N LEU A 232 13.29 7.93 4.59
CA LEU A 232 12.69 6.65 4.95
C LEU A 232 13.40 5.52 4.20
N PRO A 233 14.02 4.56 4.90
CA PRO A 233 14.67 3.44 4.25
C PRO A 233 13.62 2.47 3.70
N LEU A 234 13.63 2.20 2.38
CA LEU A 234 12.66 1.28 1.76
C LEU A 234 12.81 -0.17 2.25
N ALA A 235 13.98 -0.54 2.78
CA ALA A 235 14.27 -1.90 3.23
C ALA A 235 13.72 -2.22 4.63
N SER A 236 13.19 -1.23 5.38
CA SER A 236 12.70 -1.43 6.74
C SER A 236 11.39 -0.69 6.97
N ILE A 237 10.30 -1.42 6.93
CA ILE A 237 8.98 -0.86 7.24
C ILE A 237 8.84 -0.53 8.73
N GLU A 238 9.51 -1.28 9.60
CA GLU A 238 9.56 -1.00 11.03
C GLU A 238 10.16 0.39 11.29
N THR A 239 11.28 0.70 10.64
CA THR A 239 11.92 2.02 10.75
C THR A 239 11.05 3.12 10.15
N CYS A 240 10.41 2.86 9.00
CA CYS A 240 9.46 3.80 8.39
C CYS A 240 8.30 4.10 9.33
N TYR A 241 7.69 3.08 9.91
CA TYR A 241 6.58 3.23 10.85
C TYR A 241 6.99 4.03 12.09
N ARG A 242 8.14 3.70 12.68
CA ARG A 242 8.65 4.42 13.86
C ARG A 242 8.89 5.91 13.57
N ASN A 243 9.59 6.23 12.49
CA ASN A 243 9.87 7.62 12.12
C ASN A 243 8.59 8.42 11.85
N LEU A 244 7.61 7.79 11.20
CA LEU A 244 6.31 8.40 10.96
C LEU A 244 5.55 8.62 12.27
N ALA A 245 5.52 7.62 13.15
CA ALA A 245 4.84 7.70 14.45
C ALA A 245 5.47 8.78 15.35
N GLU A 246 6.80 8.88 15.38
CA GLU A 246 7.52 9.94 16.10
C GLU A 246 7.17 11.33 15.55
N THR A 247 7.15 11.49 14.22
CA THR A 247 6.78 12.78 13.59
C THR A 247 5.35 13.17 13.94
N ILE A 248 4.41 12.23 13.93
CA ILE A 248 3.02 12.47 14.32
C ILE A 248 2.92 12.81 15.82
N ALA A 249 3.67 12.10 16.66
CA ALA A 249 3.65 12.32 18.12
C ALA A 249 4.11 13.73 18.50
N LEU A 250 5.05 14.34 17.76
CA LEU A 250 5.50 15.72 17.99
C LEU A 250 4.38 16.76 17.85
N HIS A 251 3.29 16.44 17.15
CA HIS A 251 2.18 17.35 16.88
C HIS A 251 0.87 16.92 17.55
N ARG A 252 0.90 15.86 18.37
CA ARG A 252 -0.28 15.52 19.18
C ARG A 252 -0.47 16.59 20.24
N PRO A 253 -1.68 17.15 20.38
CA PRO A 253 -1.99 17.93 21.54
C PRO A 253 -2.00 17.01 22.77
N ASP A 254 -1.52 17.50 23.87
CA ASP A 254 -1.66 16.89 25.20
C ASP A 254 -3.12 16.63 25.58
#